data_2e1292d2e5ff4cafffb800229227eba3
#
_entry.id   2e1292d2e5ff4cafffb800229227eba3
#
_cell.length_a   1.000
_cell.length_b   1.000
_cell.length_c   1.000
_cell.angle_alpha   90.00
_cell.angle_beta   90.00
_cell.angle_gamma   90.00
#
_symmetry.space_group_name_H-M   'P 1'
#
loop_
_entity.id
_entity.type
_entity.pdbx_description
1 polymer ?
#
loop_
_entity_poly.entity_id
_entity_poly.type
_entity_poly.pdbx_seq_one_letter_code
_entity_poly.pdbx_strand_id
1 'polypeptide(L)'
;AHTVNQDQRTSLDLTPDRSLHLGNKFSLSFDIKLREELHTYGYVFRIISDDTSSCLDFISYQLRSKFNFILNKGSSIVENVDFIDSTQIVKDEWIKIRLDFTEQGIKISVNEATQMMRHSFKDFNSLSFLFGSNRHPKYYTTDVPPVSLRNIELYNQDGRIIRCWKLALHNRKGETMDEVEAQRAIVQNGIWEIDRHYNWQKEKSLKFDSKKFQCQNLQLAYDSIGGRIFMVLKEKVLVYHVDNKQVDTLSVEKGEPYFGVSRQVIYSAATDELISYSTEHPLLSKYNFATHEWSIPSTWEVDSRQHHNRMIDPETNHLILFGGYGRHTYNADFVEKGLNDGDQWQIISLDSCITPRYLSAMGIEDKDHILIMGGYGSRSGKQEESPQNYYDLYRLNIRDKSCSKVWSFFNEGEHFTFSNSMIIDTVADKLYALVYNNDRFHTNLNLCSFDICTSNPQSKIVSDSIEYDFLDIKSYCDLFLYQDQMLYAFVVQEKIPGEAVLDVYSLVYPPLSSDEIYMEKNKDCHFSTWVIYGSILMCLVFFFFVIVYVYKKKKSKTTGVSMTISKVEYGEQEIAKPSNRKISAILLLGGFQVFDKQGNNITGEFTPTLKLLFLFLLLNSIKGGKGTTSQ
;
A
#
# COMPACT_ATOMS: atom_id res chain seq x y z
N ALA A 1 -18.44 -10.88 -16.17
CA ALA A 1 -18.28 -10.00 -17.35
C ALA A 1 -19.62 -9.67 -18.01
N HIS A 2 -20.58 -10.58 -18.07
CA HIS A 2 -21.89 -10.32 -18.72
C HIS A 2 -22.85 -9.45 -17.89
N THR A 3 -22.57 -9.21 -16.63
CA THR A 3 -23.36 -8.34 -15.74
C THR A 3 -22.98 -6.85 -15.88
N VAL A 4 -21.90 -6.54 -16.61
CA VAL A 4 -21.37 -5.17 -16.77
C VAL A 4 -21.64 -4.68 -18.18
N ASN A 5 -21.99 -3.41 -18.34
CA ASN A 5 -22.17 -2.78 -19.65
C ASN A 5 -20.91 -2.95 -20.53
N GLN A 6 -21.07 -3.00 -21.84
CA GLN A 6 -19.97 -3.28 -22.77
C GLN A 6 -18.83 -2.27 -22.68
N ASP A 7 -19.11 -1.02 -22.40
CA ASP A 7 -18.15 0.07 -22.20
C ASP A 7 -17.40 0.01 -20.86
N GLN A 8 -17.91 -0.78 -19.90
CA GLN A 8 -17.33 -0.99 -18.58
C GLN A 8 -16.50 -2.28 -18.48
N ARG A 9 -16.33 -3.02 -19.56
CA ARG A 9 -15.54 -4.26 -19.57
C ARG A 9 -14.06 -3.98 -19.59
N THR A 10 -13.30 -4.82 -18.88
CA THR A 10 -11.86 -4.66 -18.72
C THR A 10 -11.09 -4.87 -20.00
N SER A 11 -10.13 -4.02 -20.26
CA SER A 11 -9.11 -4.19 -21.30
C SER A 11 -7.71 -3.93 -20.75
N LEU A 12 -6.71 -4.63 -21.30
CA LEU A 12 -5.29 -4.40 -21.08
C LEU A 12 -4.59 -4.41 -22.43
N ASP A 13 -4.06 -3.26 -22.84
CA ASP A 13 -3.26 -3.11 -24.04
C ASP A 13 -1.78 -3.00 -23.66
N LEU A 14 -0.98 -4.04 -23.99
CA LEU A 14 0.45 -4.05 -23.71
C LEU A 14 1.27 -3.23 -24.72
N THR A 15 0.65 -2.81 -25.82
CA THR A 15 1.30 -2.17 -26.97
C THR A 15 0.59 -0.90 -27.40
N PRO A 16 0.19 0.00 -26.47
CA PRO A 16 -0.66 1.15 -26.80
C PRO A 16 0.04 2.18 -27.71
N ASP A 17 1.35 2.31 -27.61
CA ASP A 17 2.11 3.33 -28.31
C ASP A 17 2.71 2.78 -29.62
N ARG A 18 3.08 1.50 -29.67
CA ARG A 18 3.63 0.80 -30.83
C ARG A 18 3.63 -0.71 -30.64
N SER A 19 3.47 -1.45 -31.71
CA SER A 19 3.62 -2.90 -31.72
C SER A 19 5.07 -3.33 -31.42
N LEU A 20 5.24 -4.56 -30.91
CA LEU A 20 6.53 -5.11 -30.52
C LEU A 20 7.16 -5.91 -31.68
N HIS A 21 8.40 -5.60 -31.98
CA HIS A 21 9.20 -6.38 -32.94
C HIS A 21 9.88 -7.54 -32.21
N LEU A 22 9.40 -8.77 -32.43
CA LEU A 22 9.82 -9.97 -31.68
C LEU A 22 10.58 -11.00 -32.53
N GLY A 23 10.66 -10.78 -33.85
CA GLY A 23 11.23 -11.77 -34.79
C GLY A 23 10.34 -13.02 -34.92
N ASN A 24 10.89 -14.08 -35.50
CA ASN A 24 10.14 -15.32 -35.81
C ASN A 24 10.11 -16.34 -34.68
N LYS A 25 10.93 -16.14 -33.62
CA LYS A 25 11.04 -17.04 -32.47
C LYS A 25 10.98 -16.22 -31.19
N PHE A 26 9.91 -16.40 -30.43
CA PHE A 26 9.73 -15.79 -29.13
C PHE A 26 8.73 -16.62 -28.33
N SER A 27 8.57 -16.33 -27.02
CA SER A 27 7.55 -16.98 -26.20
C SER A 27 6.77 -15.92 -25.42
N LEU A 28 5.47 -16.18 -25.24
CA LEU A 28 4.59 -15.46 -24.32
C LEU A 28 4.20 -16.41 -23.20
N SER A 29 4.35 -15.97 -21.95
CA SER A 29 3.89 -16.70 -20.77
C SER A 29 3.07 -15.77 -19.88
N PHE A 30 2.02 -16.29 -19.24
CA PHE A 30 1.25 -15.56 -18.24
C PHE A 30 0.45 -16.55 -17.37
N ASP A 31 0.00 -16.07 -16.20
CA ASP A 31 -0.89 -16.84 -15.35
C ASP A 31 -2.31 -16.28 -15.46
N ILE A 32 -3.30 -17.18 -15.54
CA ILE A 32 -4.72 -16.86 -15.55
C ILE A 32 -5.42 -17.61 -14.41
N LYS A 33 -6.38 -16.96 -13.74
CA LYS A 33 -7.28 -17.60 -12.78
C LYS A 33 -8.71 -17.36 -13.19
N LEU A 34 -9.48 -18.45 -13.33
CA LEU A 34 -10.91 -18.40 -13.63
C LEU A 34 -11.70 -18.09 -12.35
N ARG A 35 -12.59 -17.09 -12.42
CA ARG A 35 -13.46 -16.71 -11.30
C ARG A 35 -14.79 -17.48 -11.35
N GLU A 36 -15.44 -17.64 -10.21
CA GLU A 36 -16.68 -18.41 -10.03
C GLU A 36 -17.94 -17.81 -10.66
N GLU A 37 -17.88 -17.20 -11.82
CA GLU A 37 -19.07 -16.71 -12.53
C GLU A 37 -19.57 -17.75 -13.53
N LEU A 38 -20.84 -18.16 -13.39
CA LEU A 38 -21.47 -19.17 -14.23
C LEU A 38 -21.74 -18.66 -15.66
N HIS A 39 -21.54 -19.54 -16.66
CA HIS A 39 -22.03 -19.43 -18.04
C HIS A 39 -21.40 -18.35 -18.92
N THR A 40 -20.14 -18.01 -18.72
CA THR A 40 -19.49 -17.00 -19.54
C THR A 40 -18.46 -17.58 -20.50
N TYR A 41 -18.40 -17.01 -21.70
CA TYR A 41 -17.28 -17.17 -22.60
C TYR A 41 -16.71 -15.78 -22.95
N GLY A 42 -15.49 -15.73 -23.46
CA GLY A 42 -14.94 -14.48 -23.96
C GLY A 42 -13.49 -14.60 -24.35
N TYR A 43 -13.00 -13.55 -24.97
CA TYR A 43 -11.61 -13.44 -25.41
C TYR A 43 -10.72 -13.06 -24.24
N VAL A 44 -9.77 -13.93 -23.92
CA VAL A 44 -8.72 -13.65 -22.91
C VAL A 44 -7.70 -12.70 -23.51
N PHE A 45 -7.20 -13.02 -24.73
CA PHE A 45 -6.36 -12.12 -25.49
C PHE A 45 -6.56 -12.23 -26.99
N ARG A 46 -6.02 -11.23 -27.72
CA ARG A 46 -5.78 -11.19 -29.14
C ARG A 46 -4.35 -10.72 -29.42
N ILE A 47 -3.62 -11.46 -30.22
CA ILE A 47 -2.33 -11.06 -30.77
C ILE A 47 -2.55 -10.76 -32.24
N ILE A 48 -2.28 -9.52 -32.66
CA ILE A 48 -2.61 -9.02 -34.01
C ILE A 48 -1.32 -8.59 -34.71
N SER A 49 -1.15 -9.02 -35.97
CA SER A 49 -0.05 -8.54 -36.81
C SER A 49 -0.26 -7.08 -37.25
N ASP A 50 0.83 -6.32 -37.41
CA ASP A 50 0.78 -4.89 -37.80
C ASP A 50 0.01 -4.65 -39.09
N ASP A 51 0.16 -5.55 -40.08
CA ASP A 51 -0.55 -5.51 -41.33
C ASP A 51 -2.04 -5.91 -41.21
N THR A 52 -2.47 -6.26 -39.99
CA THR A 52 -3.81 -6.76 -39.70
C THR A 52 -4.24 -8.00 -40.50
N SER A 53 -3.30 -8.69 -41.15
CA SER A 53 -3.59 -9.88 -41.95
C SER A 53 -3.88 -11.11 -41.11
N SER A 54 -3.35 -11.18 -39.89
CA SER A 54 -3.47 -12.34 -39.01
C SER A 54 -3.74 -11.97 -37.57
N CYS A 55 -4.49 -12.83 -36.88
CA CYS A 55 -4.85 -12.69 -35.50
C CYS A 55 -4.85 -14.05 -34.80
N LEU A 56 -4.20 -14.16 -33.67
CA LEU A 56 -4.31 -15.30 -32.78
C LEU A 56 -5.24 -14.92 -31.60
N ASP A 57 -6.33 -15.65 -31.48
CA ASP A 57 -7.31 -15.49 -30.42
C ASP A 57 -7.14 -16.58 -29.35
N PHE A 58 -7.21 -16.21 -28.09
CA PHE A 58 -7.40 -17.13 -26.98
C PHE A 58 -8.75 -16.88 -26.35
N ILE A 59 -9.61 -17.89 -26.36
CA ILE A 59 -11.00 -17.83 -25.88
C ILE A 59 -11.17 -18.82 -24.72
N SER A 60 -11.79 -18.36 -23.65
CA SER A 60 -12.20 -19.20 -22.51
C SER A 60 -13.68 -19.50 -22.55
N TYR A 61 -14.05 -20.79 -22.46
CA TYR A 61 -15.42 -21.29 -22.31
C TYR A 61 -15.58 -21.93 -20.93
N GLN A 62 -15.90 -21.15 -19.94
CA GLN A 62 -15.91 -21.62 -18.54
C GLN A 62 -16.90 -22.75 -18.26
N LEU A 63 -18.07 -22.72 -18.89
CA LEU A 63 -19.08 -23.78 -18.72
C LEU A 63 -18.55 -25.18 -19.07
N ARG A 64 -17.59 -25.27 -20.00
CA ARG A 64 -17.04 -26.54 -20.49
C ARG A 64 -15.62 -26.81 -20.00
N SER A 65 -15.09 -25.98 -19.12
CA SER A 65 -13.65 -26.01 -18.73
C SER A 65 -12.76 -26.13 -19.97
N LYS A 66 -13.03 -25.28 -20.97
CA LYS A 66 -12.40 -25.36 -22.29
C LYS A 66 -11.66 -24.06 -22.60
N PHE A 67 -10.42 -24.20 -23.04
CA PHE A 67 -9.65 -23.13 -23.67
C PHE A 67 -9.51 -23.42 -25.17
N ASN A 68 -9.71 -22.37 -25.97
CA ASN A 68 -9.68 -22.46 -27.41
C ASN A 68 -8.70 -21.42 -27.98
N PHE A 69 -7.76 -21.87 -28.81
CA PHE A 69 -6.80 -21.02 -29.51
C PHE A 69 -7.09 -21.07 -30.99
N ILE A 70 -7.35 -19.93 -31.62
CA ILE A 70 -7.77 -19.80 -33.01
C ILE A 70 -6.84 -18.89 -33.76
N LEU A 71 -6.17 -19.41 -34.80
CA LEU A 71 -5.38 -18.60 -35.71
C LEU A 71 -6.22 -18.23 -36.94
N ASN A 72 -6.40 -16.94 -37.16
CA ASN A 72 -7.12 -16.37 -38.28
C ASN A 72 -6.16 -15.70 -39.26
N LYS A 73 -6.40 -15.87 -40.58
CA LYS A 73 -5.81 -15.08 -41.66
C LYS A 73 -6.91 -14.41 -42.45
N GLY A 74 -6.91 -13.08 -42.42
CA GLY A 74 -8.04 -12.30 -42.98
C GLY A 74 -9.33 -12.64 -42.27
N SER A 75 -10.33 -13.13 -43.00
CA SER A 75 -11.61 -13.58 -42.48
C SER A 75 -11.73 -15.10 -42.31
N SER A 76 -10.66 -15.87 -42.57
CA SER A 76 -10.69 -17.32 -42.54
C SER A 76 -9.93 -17.87 -41.33
N ILE A 77 -10.52 -18.85 -40.65
CA ILE A 77 -9.86 -19.65 -39.62
C ILE A 77 -8.86 -20.57 -40.33
N VAL A 78 -7.58 -20.46 -39.98
CA VAL A 78 -6.52 -21.32 -40.50
C VAL A 78 -6.34 -22.56 -39.67
N GLU A 79 -6.39 -22.39 -38.35
CA GLU A 79 -6.22 -23.50 -37.42
C GLU A 79 -6.90 -23.21 -36.08
N ASN A 80 -7.35 -24.25 -35.40
CA ASN A 80 -8.01 -24.19 -34.12
C ASN A 80 -7.47 -25.33 -33.23
N VAL A 81 -7.10 -25.00 -31.99
CA VAL A 81 -6.62 -25.94 -30.98
C VAL A 81 -7.42 -25.80 -29.71
N ASP A 82 -7.96 -26.91 -29.22
CA ASP A 82 -8.78 -26.97 -28.02
C ASP A 82 -8.08 -27.68 -26.87
N PHE A 83 -8.08 -27.07 -25.69
CA PHE A 83 -7.79 -27.75 -24.44
C PHE A 83 -9.08 -27.99 -23.69
N ILE A 84 -9.42 -29.27 -23.46
CA ILE A 84 -10.59 -29.71 -22.72
C ILE A 84 -10.11 -30.70 -21.67
N ASP A 85 -9.63 -30.15 -20.55
CA ASP A 85 -9.13 -30.98 -19.46
C ASP A 85 -9.49 -30.32 -18.12
N SER A 86 -10.44 -30.94 -17.42
CA SER A 86 -10.88 -30.45 -16.10
C SER A 86 -9.81 -30.57 -15.01
N THR A 87 -8.77 -31.39 -15.22
CA THR A 87 -7.66 -31.53 -14.27
C THR A 87 -6.64 -30.40 -14.41
N GLN A 88 -6.53 -29.80 -15.60
CA GLN A 88 -5.61 -28.70 -15.88
C GLN A 88 -6.28 -27.31 -15.83
N ILE A 89 -7.60 -27.28 -16.02
CA ILE A 89 -8.40 -26.05 -16.03
C ILE A 89 -9.28 -26.02 -14.79
N VAL A 90 -8.68 -25.72 -13.64
CA VAL A 90 -9.36 -25.67 -12.35
C VAL A 90 -9.77 -24.22 -12.03
N LYS A 91 -10.99 -24.04 -11.51
CA LYS A 91 -11.46 -22.73 -11.07
C LYS A 91 -10.76 -22.32 -9.78
N ASP A 92 -10.59 -21.00 -9.61
CA ASP A 92 -9.94 -20.37 -8.47
C ASP A 92 -8.47 -20.74 -8.25
N GLU A 93 -7.90 -21.54 -9.15
CA GLU A 93 -6.47 -21.84 -9.19
C GLU A 93 -5.75 -21.08 -10.30
N TRP A 94 -4.49 -20.78 -10.10
CA TRP A 94 -3.67 -20.16 -11.11
C TRP A 94 -3.21 -21.20 -12.13
N ILE A 95 -3.55 -20.95 -13.39
CA ILE A 95 -3.24 -21.79 -14.56
C ILE A 95 -2.16 -21.06 -15.34
N LYS A 96 -1.03 -21.71 -15.56
CA LYS A 96 0.05 -21.17 -16.39
C LYS A 96 -0.21 -21.42 -17.85
N ILE A 97 -0.24 -20.36 -18.64
CA ILE A 97 -0.35 -20.42 -20.11
C ILE A 97 1.02 -20.04 -20.70
N ARG A 98 1.48 -20.83 -21.65
CA ARG A 98 2.71 -20.53 -22.41
C ARG A 98 2.52 -20.82 -23.88
N LEU A 99 2.93 -19.88 -24.73
CA LEU A 99 2.95 -20.01 -26.18
C LEU A 99 4.38 -19.81 -26.66
N ASP A 100 4.95 -20.85 -27.28
CA ASP A 100 6.27 -20.78 -27.90
C ASP A 100 6.09 -20.71 -29.43
N PHE A 101 6.40 -19.54 -29.98
CA PHE A 101 6.33 -19.27 -31.42
C PHE A 101 7.64 -19.74 -32.08
N THR A 102 7.51 -20.57 -33.09
CA THR A 102 8.64 -21.18 -33.82
C THR A 102 8.37 -21.17 -35.34
N GLU A 103 9.37 -21.48 -36.14
CA GLU A 103 9.21 -21.64 -37.59
C GLU A 103 8.28 -22.81 -37.96
N GLN A 104 8.10 -23.79 -37.06
CA GLN A 104 7.29 -24.98 -37.27
C GLN A 104 5.82 -24.80 -36.83
N GLY A 105 5.51 -23.72 -36.16
CA GLY A 105 4.20 -23.45 -35.61
C GLY A 105 4.25 -22.86 -34.20
N ILE A 106 3.12 -22.94 -33.49
CA ILE A 106 2.97 -22.43 -32.13
C ILE A 106 2.74 -23.60 -31.18
N LYS A 107 3.70 -23.82 -30.27
CA LYS A 107 3.50 -24.77 -29.18
C LYS A 107 2.75 -24.07 -28.06
N ILE A 108 1.60 -24.62 -27.68
CA ILE A 108 0.71 -24.06 -26.64
C ILE A 108 0.74 -25.01 -25.45
N SER A 109 1.03 -24.47 -24.27
CA SER A 109 1.03 -25.21 -23.00
C SER A 109 0.01 -24.58 -22.03
N VAL A 110 -0.80 -25.44 -21.40
CA VAL A 110 -1.73 -25.10 -20.31
C VAL A 110 -1.32 -25.97 -19.13
N ASN A 111 -0.67 -25.40 -18.15
CA ASN A 111 0.07 -26.11 -17.10
C ASN A 111 1.01 -27.14 -17.73
N GLU A 112 0.79 -28.44 -17.46
CA GLU A 112 1.60 -29.53 -18.01
C GLU A 112 1.12 -30.04 -19.39
N ALA A 113 -0.15 -29.77 -19.75
CA ALA A 113 -0.71 -30.19 -21.02
C ALA A 113 -0.16 -29.34 -22.18
N THR A 114 0.22 -29.99 -23.27
CA THR A 114 0.81 -29.32 -24.43
C THR A 114 0.16 -29.77 -25.72
N GLN A 115 -0.11 -28.82 -26.60
CA GLN A 115 -0.56 -29.08 -27.98
C GLN A 115 0.21 -28.20 -28.97
N MET A 116 0.23 -28.64 -30.24
CA MET A 116 0.94 -27.96 -31.31
C MET A 116 -0.03 -27.45 -32.38
N MET A 117 -0.01 -26.15 -32.62
CA MET A 117 -0.60 -25.52 -33.79
C MET A 117 0.45 -25.49 -34.89
N ARG A 118 0.13 -26.09 -36.06
CA ARG A 118 1.11 -26.31 -37.16
C ARG A 118 1.38 -25.03 -37.96
N HIS A 119 0.51 -24.05 -37.83
CA HIS A 119 0.71 -22.76 -38.46
C HIS A 119 1.18 -21.73 -37.43
N SER A 120 1.99 -20.82 -37.88
CA SER A 120 2.48 -19.69 -37.09
C SER A 120 2.27 -18.40 -37.87
N PHE A 121 2.52 -17.31 -37.21
CA PHE A 121 2.70 -16.04 -37.85
C PHE A 121 3.97 -16.14 -38.73
N LYS A 122 3.84 -16.19 -40.04
CA LYS A 122 4.97 -16.09 -40.97
C LYS A 122 5.05 -14.63 -41.41
N ASP A 123 6.27 -14.12 -41.49
CA ASP A 123 6.60 -12.81 -42.07
C ASP A 123 6.12 -11.60 -41.23
N PHE A 124 6.07 -11.72 -39.88
CA PHE A 124 5.70 -10.57 -39.03
C PHE A 124 6.90 -9.80 -38.54
N ASN A 125 6.87 -8.52 -38.82
CA ASN A 125 7.84 -7.60 -38.27
C ASN A 125 7.44 -7.14 -36.84
N SER A 126 6.12 -7.00 -36.55
CA SER A 126 5.64 -6.48 -35.27
C SER A 126 4.26 -7.00 -34.90
N LEU A 127 3.99 -7.13 -33.61
CA LEU A 127 2.74 -7.67 -33.07
C LEU A 127 2.16 -6.74 -31.99
N SER A 128 0.85 -6.64 -31.95
CA SER A 128 0.08 -5.99 -30.89
C SER A 128 -0.54 -7.03 -29.96
N PHE A 129 -0.49 -6.77 -28.65
CA PHE A 129 -0.98 -7.68 -27.60
C PHE A 129 -2.12 -7.01 -26.82
N LEU A 130 -3.33 -7.53 -26.99
CA LEU A 130 -4.56 -6.99 -26.40
C LEU A 130 -5.25 -8.06 -25.55
N PHE A 131 -5.40 -7.81 -24.25
CA PHE A 131 -6.11 -8.69 -23.32
C PHE A 131 -7.49 -8.12 -23.00
N GLY A 132 -8.51 -8.97 -22.99
CA GLY A 132 -9.89 -8.61 -22.71
C GLY A 132 -10.57 -7.83 -23.84
N SER A 133 -11.38 -6.82 -23.50
CA SER A 133 -12.06 -6.00 -24.49
C SER A 133 -11.07 -5.14 -25.29
N ASN A 134 -11.36 -4.91 -26.54
CA ASN A 134 -10.54 -4.02 -27.37
C ASN A 134 -11.41 -3.31 -28.41
N ARG A 135 -10.91 -2.17 -28.91
CA ARG A 135 -11.54 -1.36 -29.96
C ARG A 135 -10.77 -1.39 -31.28
N HIS A 136 -10.03 -2.48 -31.53
CA HIS A 136 -9.28 -2.62 -32.79
C HIS A 136 -10.25 -2.61 -34.01
N PRO A 137 -10.01 -1.81 -35.07
CA PRO A 137 -10.99 -1.62 -36.17
C PRO A 137 -11.47 -2.91 -36.82
N LYS A 138 -10.59 -3.89 -36.98
CA LYS A 138 -10.89 -5.17 -37.63
C LYS A 138 -11.21 -6.30 -36.66
N TYR A 139 -10.62 -6.27 -35.45
CA TYR A 139 -10.70 -7.35 -34.45
C TYR A 139 -11.33 -6.86 -33.15
N TYR A 140 -12.36 -6.04 -33.25
CA TYR A 140 -13.12 -5.52 -32.11
C TYR A 140 -13.76 -6.64 -31.32
N THR A 141 -13.71 -6.58 -29.98
CA THR A 141 -14.50 -7.42 -29.09
C THR A 141 -14.82 -6.74 -27.76
N THR A 142 -16.00 -7.05 -27.24
CA THR A 142 -16.43 -6.70 -25.88
C THR A 142 -16.67 -7.95 -25.02
N ASP A 143 -16.55 -9.14 -25.59
CA ASP A 143 -16.76 -10.39 -24.86
C ASP A 143 -15.49 -10.74 -24.07
N VAL A 144 -15.54 -10.49 -22.76
CA VAL A 144 -14.44 -10.71 -21.83
C VAL A 144 -14.86 -11.77 -20.79
N PRO A 145 -14.09 -12.84 -20.61
CA PRO A 145 -14.37 -13.82 -19.56
C PRO A 145 -14.04 -13.24 -18.18
N PRO A 146 -14.68 -13.70 -17.10
CA PRO A 146 -14.36 -13.33 -15.73
C PRO A 146 -13.06 -14.02 -15.28
N VAL A 147 -11.92 -13.37 -15.52
CA VAL A 147 -10.60 -13.93 -15.21
C VAL A 147 -9.72 -12.89 -14.50
N SER A 148 -8.79 -13.37 -13.69
CA SER A 148 -7.67 -12.61 -13.17
C SER A 148 -6.41 -12.96 -13.95
N LEU A 149 -5.52 -11.98 -14.17
CA LEU A 149 -4.27 -12.10 -14.91
C LEU A 149 -3.10 -11.63 -14.05
N ARG A 150 -1.94 -12.28 -14.22
CA ARG A 150 -0.67 -11.83 -13.62
C ARG A 150 0.53 -12.38 -14.42
N ASN A 151 1.73 -11.88 -14.12
CA ASN A 151 3.01 -12.41 -14.62
C ASN A 151 3.05 -12.56 -16.14
N ILE A 152 2.69 -11.50 -16.89
CA ILE A 152 2.80 -11.54 -18.35
C ILE A 152 4.25 -11.30 -18.75
N GLU A 153 4.87 -12.28 -19.39
CA GLU A 153 6.28 -12.28 -19.74
C GLU A 153 6.49 -12.61 -21.22
N LEU A 154 7.33 -11.85 -21.88
CA LEU A 154 7.81 -12.13 -23.23
C LEU A 154 9.28 -12.52 -23.19
N TYR A 155 9.60 -13.57 -23.92
CA TYR A 155 10.95 -14.11 -24.01
C TYR A 155 11.45 -14.04 -25.46
N ASN A 156 12.72 -13.73 -25.65
CA ASN A 156 13.36 -13.84 -26.97
C ASN A 156 13.67 -15.31 -27.32
N GLN A 157 14.27 -15.52 -28.50
CA GLN A 157 14.68 -16.84 -28.97
C GLN A 157 15.67 -17.57 -28.06
N ASP A 158 16.46 -16.84 -27.26
CA ASP A 158 17.45 -17.37 -26.31
C ASP A 158 16.85 -17.68 -24.93
N GLY A 159 15.54 -17.51 -24.76
CA GLY A 159 14.84 -17.72 -23.49
C GLY A 159 15.06 -16.62 -22.44
N ARG A 160 15.59 -15.46 -22.84
CA ARG A 160 15.73 -14.30 -21.94
C ARG A 160 14.45 -13.49 -21.93
N ILE A 161 14.05 -13.03 -20.74
CA ILE A 161 12.90 -12.12 -20.58
C ILE A 161 13.25 -10.78 -21.22
N ILE A 162 12.41 -10.33 -22.15
CA ILE A 162 12.52 -9.04 -22.83
C ILE A 162 11.42 -8.06 -22.43
N ARG A 163 10.32 -8.55 -21.84
CA ARG A 163 9.22 -7.76 -21.25
C ARG A 163 8.63 -8.54 -20.09
N CYS A 164 8.25 -7.84 -19.02
CA CYS A 164 7.63 -8.43 -17.85
C CYS A 164 6.63 -7.46 -17.23
N TRP A 165 5.35 -7.79 -17.30
CA TRP A 165 4.27 -7.10 -16.58
C TRP A 165 3.76 -8.02 -15.49
N LYS A 166 4.23 -7.86 -14.27
CA LYS A 166 3.80 -8.71 -13.13
C LYS A 166 2.32 -8.53 -12.79
N LEU A 167 1.77 -7.34 -13.00
CA LEU A 167 0.41 -6.95 -12.61
C LEU A 167 0.12 -7.09 -11.11
N ALA A 168 1.14 -7.22 -10.29
CA ALA A 168 1.04 -7.32 -8.84
C ALA A 168 1.08 -5.95 -8.16
N LEU A 169 1.70 -4.97 -8.80
CA LEU A 169 1.79 -3.59 -8.38
C LEU A 169 1.33 -2.69 -9.53
N HIS A 170 0.62 -1.63 -9.21
CA HIS A 170 0.25 -0.61 -10.16
C HIS A 170 0.62 0.76 -9.60
N ASN A 171 1.32 1.57 -10.39
CA ASN A 171 1.75 2.90 -9.99
C ASN A 171 0.74 3.98 -10.38
N ARG A 172 -0.18 3.65 -11.29
CA ARG A 172 -1.23 4.58 -11.76
C ARG A 172 -2.53 3.85 -12.01
N LYS A 173 -3.64 4.51 -11.70
CA LYS A 173 -4.95 4.05 -12.10
C LYS A 173 -5.06 4.05 -13.63
N GLY A 174 -5.31 2.89 -14.22
CA GLY A 174 -5.44 2.72 -15.67
C GLY A 174 -4.14 2.49 -16.45
N GLU A 175 -2.99 2.33 -15.77
CA GLU A 175 -1.71 2.01 -16.40
C GLU A 175 -0.92 0.98 -15.60
N THR A 176 -0.05 0.22 -16.29
CA THR A 176 1.00 -0.60 -15.69
C THR A 176 2.26 -0.51 -16.54
N MET A 177 3.41 -0.87 -15.97
CA MET A 177 4.70 -0.79 -16.65
C MET A 177 5.37 -2.15 -16.74
N ASP A 178 6.03 -2.37 -17.86
CA ASP A 178 7.01 -3.43 -18.01
C ASP A 178 8.23 -3.17 -17.12
N GLU A 179 8.67 -4.20 -16.38
CA GLU A 179 9.80 -4.10 -15.43
C GLU A 179 11.17 -4.12 -16.14
N VAL A 180 11.24 -4.48 -17.44
CA VAL A 180 12.51 -4.62 -18.18
C VAL A 180 12.89 -3.31 -18.87
N GLU A 181 11.98 -2.73 -19.66
CA GLU A 181 12.24 -1.50 -20.43
C GLU A 181 11.28 -0.35 -20.06
N ALA A 182 10.52 -0.49 -18.97
CA ALA A 182 9.53 0.51 -18.53
C ALA A 182 8.51 0.89 -19.61
N GLN A 183 8.17 -0.04 -20.52
CA GLN A 183 7.14 0.20 -21.51
C GLN A 183 5.76 0.25 -20.86
N ARG A 184 5.01 1.28 -21.19
CA ARG A 184 3.66 1.49 -20.68
C ARG A 184 2.68 0.50 -21.30
N ALA A 185 1.78 -0.04 -20.47
CA ALA A 185 0.56 -0.72 -20.90
C ALA A 185 -0.67 0.01 -20.34
N ILE A 186 -1.76 0.07 -21.09
CA ILE A 186 -2.99 0.75 -20.69
C ILE A 186 -4.00 -0.27 -20.18
N VAL A 187 -4.56 -0.01 -19.00
CA VAL A 187 -5.64 -0.79 -18.39
C VAL A 187 -6.89 0.07 -18.33
N GLN A 188 -8.00 -0.40 -18.89
CA GLN A 188 -9.30 0.25 -18.75
C GLN A 188 -10.22 -0.66 -17.93
N ASN A 189 -10.94 -0.06 -16.97
CA ASN A 189 -11.90 -0.75 -16.10
C ASN A 189 -11.29 -1.98 -15.39
N GLY A 190 -9.98 -1.96 -15.09
CA GLY A 190 -9.29 -3.01 -14.34
C GLY A 190 -9.65 -2.95 -12.87
N ILE A 191 -9.82 -4.12 -12.26
CA ILE A 191 -9.90 -4.27 -10.81
C ILE A 191 -8.56 -4.87 -10.37
N TRP A 192 -7.80 -4.09 -9.62
CA TRP A 192 -6.53 -4.53 -9.07
C TRP A 192 -6.80 -5.31 -7.78
N GLU A 193 -6.60 -6.61 -7.81
CA GLU A 193 -6.87 -7.50 -6.68
C GLU A 193 -5.69 -7.55 -5.69
N ILE A 194 -4.47 -7.27 -6.17
CA ILE A 194 -3.25 -7.44 -5.37
C ILE A 194 -2.29 -6.27 -5.63
N ASP A 195 -2.30 -5.29 -4.75
CA ASP A 195 -1.12 -4.49 -4.48
C ASP A 195 -0.55 -4.95 -3.15
N ARG A 196 0.59 -5.65 -3.16
CA ARG A 196 1.16 -6.27 -1.95
C ARG A 196 1.73 -5.25 -0.96
N HIS A 197 1.88 -4.00 -1.32
CA HIS A 197 2.25 -2.93 -0.41
C HIS A 197 1.05 -2.21 0.23
N TYR A 198 -0.16 -2.45 -0.27
CA TYR A 198 -1.37 -1.81 0.22
C TYR A 198 -2.44 -2.80 0.67
N ASN A 199 -2.61 -3.93 -0.03
CA ASN A 199 -3.65 -4.91 0.27
C ASN A 199 -3.11 -6.06 1.13
N TRP A 200 -3.69 -6.24 2.31
CA TRP A 200 -3.41 -7.38 3.16
C TRP A 200 -3.69 -8.71 2.45
N GLN A 201 -2.73 -9.61 2.51
CA GLN A 201 -2.87 -10.98 2.02
C GLN A 201 -3.19 -11.89 3.19
N LYS A 202 -4.35 -12.56 3.16
CA LYS A 202 -4.69 -13.55 4.18
C LYS A 202 -3.89 -14.83 3.96
N GLU A 203 -2.97 -15.12 4.85
CA GLU A 203 -2.03 -16.25 4.74
C GLU A 203 -2.59 -17.53 5.36
N LYS A 204 -3.26 -17.42 6.50
CA LYS A 204 -3.76 -18.56 7.27
C LYS A 204 -5.01 -18.19 8.05
N SER A 205 -5.89 -19.17 8.23
CA SER A 205 -7.04 -19.11 9.13
C SER A 205 -7.07 -20.39 9.95
N LEU A 206 -7.06 -20.27 11.27
CA LEU A 206 -7.12 -21.40 12.19
C LEU A 206 -8.35 -21.24 13.09
N LYS A 207 -9.13 -22.31 13.21
CA LYS A 207 -10.35 -22.34 14.00
C LYS A 207 -10.16 -23.10 15.29
N PHE A 208 -10.73 -22.58 16.36
CA PHE A 208 -10.66 -23.14 17.71
C PHE A 208 -12.08 -23.22 18.31
N ASP A 209 -12.39 -24.34 18.95
CA ASP A 209 -13.62 -24.47 19.74
C ASP A 209 -13.51 -23.59 21.01
N SER A 210 -14.21 -22.44 21.00
CA SER A 210 -14.13 -21.48 22.11
C SER A 210 -14.84 -21.95 23.38
N LYS A 211 -15.65 -23.03 23.33
CA LYS A 211 -16.22 -23.65 24.53
C LYS A 211 -15.21 -24.50 25.28
N LYS A 212 -14.31 -25.17 24.54
CA LYS A 212 -13.15 -25.89 25.12
C LYS A 212 -12.00 -24.94 25.42
N PHE A 213 -11.87 -23.90 24.62
CA PHE A 213 -10.86 -22.87 24.73
C PHE A 213 -11.63 -21.54 24.85
N GLN A 214 -12.08 -21.18 26.05
CA GLN A 214 -12.55 -19.80 26.24
C GLN A 214 -11.55 -18.91 25.54
N CYS A 215 -11.96 -17.94 24.70
CA CYS A 215 -11.02 -17.05 23.99
C CYS A 215 -10.10 -16.29 24.95
N GLN A 216 -10.53 -16.16 26.19
CA GLN A 216 -9.73 -15.77 27.33
C GLN A 216 -8.50 -16.68 27.58
N ASN A 217 -8.47 -17.89 27.03
CA ASN A 217 -7.42 -18.88 27.24
C ASN A 217 -6.55 -19.11 25.99
N LEU A 218 -6.93 -18.59 24.82
CA LEU A 218 -6.05 -18.58 23.66
C LEU A 218 -5.12 -17.37 23.78
N GLN A 219 -3.86 -17.63 24.05
CA GLN A 219 -2.85 -16.60 24.16
C GLN A 219 -1.86 -16.71 23.02
N LEU A 220 -1.48 -15.56 22.50
CA LEU A 220 -0.59 -15.43 21.36
C LEU A 220 0.69 -14.71 21.78
N ALA A 221 1.80 -15.22 21.26
CA ALA A 221 3.07 -14.55 21.23
C ALA A 221 3.66 -14.65 19.82
N TYR A 222 4.64 -13.85 19.53
CA TYR A 222 5.35 -13.92 18.25
C TYR A 222 6.85 -13.76 18.43
N ASP A 223 7.58 -14.34 17.48
CA ASP A 223 9.00 -14.20 17.30
C ASP A 223 9.25 -13.48 15.98
N SER A 224 9.58 -12.21 16.04
CA SER A 224 9.83 -11.39 14.85
C SER A 224 11.13 -11.75 14.13
N ILE A 225 12.07 -12.40 14.81
CA ILE A 225 13.37 -12.81 14.23
C ILE A 225 13.22 -14.13 13.50
N GLY A 226 12.62 -15.14 14.17
CA GLY A 226 12.42 -16.48 13.60
C GLY A 226 11.15 -16.65 12.77
N GLY A 227 10.33 -15.61 12.62
CA GLY A 227 9.09 -15.67 11.85
C GLY A 227 8.07 -16.68 12.38
N ARG A 228 7.84 -16.69 13.69
CA ARG A 228 6.96 -17.65 14.35
C ARG A 228 5.82 -16.97 15.10
N ILE A 229 4.62 -17.53 15.00
CA ILE A 229 3.47 -17.15 15.85
C ILE A 229 3.11 -18.34 16.72
N PHE A 230 3.13 -18.13 18.02
CA PHE A 230 2.85 -19.15 19.03
C PHE A 230 1.42 -19.03 19.53
N MET A 231 0.69 -20.12 19.51
CA MET A 231 -0.65 -20.27 20.08
C MET A 231 -0.58 -21.19 21.26
N VAL A 232 -0.67 -20.63 22.46
CA VAL A 232 -0.52 -21.39 23.72
C VAL A 232 -1.86 -21.88 24.20
N LEU A 233 -2.02 -23.20 24.19
CA LEU A 233 -3.17 -23.94 24.70
C LEU A 233 -2.77 -24.70 25.97
N LYS A 234 -3.73 -25.27 26.67
CA LYS A 234 -3.47 -25.98 27.92
C LYS A 234 -2.48 -27.15 27.77
N GLU A 235 -2.71 -28.00 26.77
CA GLU A 235 -2.01 -29.27 26.60
C GLU A 235 -0.98 -29.23 25.45
N LYS A 236 -0.91 -28.13 24.72
CA LYS A 236 -0.03 -28.00 23.55
C LYS A 236 0.26 -26.56 23.20
N VAL A 237 1.37 -26.36 22.53
CA VAL A 237 1.73 -25.11 21.87
C VAL A 237 1.71 -25.36 20.36
N LEU A 238 0.92 -24.57 19.61
CA LEU A 238 0.98 -24.57 18.16
C LEU A 238 1.93 -23.47 17.71
N VAL A 239 2.74 -23.77 16.71
CA VAL A 239 3.72 -22.85 16.14
C VAL A 239 3.44 -22.68 14.66
N TYR A 240 2.98 -21.51 14.26
CA TYR A 240 2.84 -21.17 12.85
C TYR A 240 4.12 -20.52 12.36
N HIS A 241 4.71 -21.07 11.29
CA HIS A 241 5.91 -20.56 10.63
C HIS A 241 5.50 -19.72 9.41
N VAL A 242 5.91 -18.46 9.38
CA VAL A 242 5.51 -17.54 8.29
C VAL A 242 6.18 -17.88 6.95
N ASP A 243 7.38 -18.47 6.97
CA ASP A 243 8.14 -18.81 5.76
C ASP A 243 7.49 -19.92 4.93
N ASN A 244 7.15 -21.02 5.59
CA ASN A 244 6.61 -22.22 4.94
C ASN A 244 5.09 -22.39 5.11
N LYS A 245 4.44 -21.51 5.90
CA LYS A 245 3.01 -21.51 6.20
C LYS A 245 2.49 -22.80 6.89
N GLN A 246 3.41 -23.53 7.52
CA GLN A 246 3.10 -24.77 8.26
C GLN A 246 2.80 -24.47 9.73
N VAL A 247 2.07 -25.39 10.36
CA VAL A 247 1.74 -25.33 11.78
C VAL A 247 2.29 -26.58 12.45
N ASP A 248 3.27 -26.40 13.34
CA ASP A 248 3.76 -27.46 14.19
C ASP A 248 2.97 -27.54 15.48
N THR A 249 2.87 -28.74 16.03
CA THR A 249 2.21 -29.00 17.31
C THR A 249 3.22 -29.57 18.29
N LEU A 250 3.48 -28.82 19.36
CA LEU A 250 4.34 -29.24 20.46
C LEU A 250 3.46 -29.67 21.64
N SER A 251 3.62 -30.87 22.12
CA SER A 251 2.94 -31.35 23.34
C SER A 251 3.52 -30.65 24.58
N VAL A 252 2.71 -30.53 25.61
CA VAL A 252 3.18 -30.13 26.94
C VAL A 252 3.40 -31.43 27.76
N GLU A 253 4.66 -31.73 28.08
CA GLU A 253 5.02 -32.97 28.78
C GLU A 253 4.81 -32.82 30.28
N LYS A 254 5.00 -31.62 30.85
CA LYS A 254 4.88 -31.36 32.27
C LYS A 254 4.54 -29.90 32.55
N GLY A 255 3.83 -29.70 33.67
CA GLY A 255 3.37 -28.39 34.07
C GLY A 255 2.20 -27.90 33.21
N GLU A 256 1.70 -26.74 33.51
CA GLU A 256 0.68 -26.05 32.69
C GLU A 256 0.88 -24.54 32.80
N PRO A 257 0.60 -23.79 31.75
CA PRO A 257 0.54 -22.33 31.83
C PRO A 257 -0.64 -21.94 32.72
N TYR A 258 -0.54 -20.79 33.37
CA TYR A 258 -1.69 -20.26 34.09
C TYR A 258 -2.88 -20.02 33.13
N PHE A 259 -4.05 -20.55 33.48
CA PHE A 259 -5.30 -20.34 32.77
C PHE A 259 -6.25 -19.50 33.63
N GLY A 260 -6.33 -18.24 33.39
CA GLY A 260 -7.20 -17.32 34.10
C GLY A 260 -7.47 -16.04 33.31
N VAL A 261 -8.30 -15.20 33.87
CA VAL A 261 -8.62 -13.90 33.29
C VAL A 261 -7.34 -13.06 33.17
N SER A 262 -7.20 -12.30 32.10
CA SER A 262 -6.05 -11.41 31.83
C SER A 262 -4.68 -12.10 31.71
N ARG A 263 -4.66 -13.40 31.40
CA ARG A 263 -3.42 -14.10 31.06
C ARG A 263 -2.82 -13.53 29.78
N GLN A 264 -1.51 -13.34 29.79
CA GLN A 264 -0.72 -12.90 28.64
C GLN A 264 0.44 -13.87 28.39
N VAL A 265 0.87 -13.95 27.14
CA VAL A 265 2.09 -14.70 26.77
C VAL A 265 2.97 -13.80 25.92
N ILE A 266 4.28 -13.88 26.14
CA ILE A 266 5.29 -13.20 25.35
C ILE A 266 6.46 -14.17 25.09
N TYR A 267 7.16 -14.01 24.00
CA TYR A 267 8.32 -14.81 23.63
C TYR A 267 9.62 -14.04 23.91
N SER A 268 10.57 -14.70 24.56
CA SER A 268 11.94 -14.20 24.73
C SER A 268 12.87 -14.89 23.73
N ALA A 269 13.40 -14.11 22.78
CA ALA A 269 14.40 -14.61 21.83
C ALA A 269 15.75 -14.89 22.49
N ALA A 270 16.08 -14.22 23.61
CA ALA A 270 17.34 -14.38 24.30
C ALA A 270 17.47 -15.76 25.01
N THR A 271 16.35 -16.30 25.53
CA THR A 271 16.31 -17.58 26.21
C THR A 271 15.60 -18.69 25.45
N ASP A 272 15.00 -18.36 24.27
CA ASP A 272 14.10 -19.24 23.52
C ASP A 272 13.03 -19.87 24.43
N GLU A 273 12.27 -18.99 25.11
CA GLU A 273 11.21 -19.40 26.06
C GLU A 273 9.92 -18.60 25.81
N LEU A 274 8.76 -19.23 26.05
CA LEU A 274 7.51 -18.50 26.22
C LEU A 274 7.30 -18.17 27.70
N ILE A 275 6.96 -16.92 27.97
CA ILE A 275 6.65 -16.41 29.30
C ILE A 275 5.14 -16.20 29.37
N SER A 276 4.45 -17.03 30.19
CA SER A 276 3.03 -16.87 30.50
C SER A 276 2.88 -16.17 31.84
N TYR A 277 2.12 -15.09 31.88
CA TYR A 277 1.92 -14.32 33.11
C TYR A 277 0.51 -13.75 33.21
N SER A 278 0.11 -13.32 34.40
CA SER A 278 -1.12 -12.63 34.68
C SER A 278 -0.89 -11.51 35.69
N THR A 279 -1.56 -10.37 35.46
CA THR A 279 -1.54 -9.23 36.40
C THR A 279 -2.70 -9.26 37.38
N GLU A 280 -3.77 -10.02 37.14
CA GLU A 280 -4.88 -10.18 38.10
C GLU A 280 -4.60 -11.23 39.17
N HIS A 281 -4.01 -12.32 38.74
CA HIS A 281 -3.44 -13.31 39.63
C HIS A 281 -1.95 -13.34 39.36
N PRO A 282 -1.15 -12.67 40.18
CA PRO A 282 0.25 -12.39 39.83
C PRO A 282 1.10 -13.67 39.86
N LEU A 283 0.99 -14.43 38.79
CA LEU A 283 1.71 -15.64 38.49
C LEU A 283 2.48 -15.52 37.20
N LEU A 284 3.67 -16.07 37.13
CA LEU A 284 4.52 -16.15 35.95
C LEU A 284 5.08 -17.58 35.83
N SER A 285 4.97 -18.16 34.63
CA SER A 285 5.58 -19.45 34.30
C SER A 285 6.27 -19.36 32.94
N LYS A 286 7.29 -20.21 32.73
CA LYS A 286 8.08 -20.24 31.49
C LYS A 286 7.96 -21.61 30.83
N TYR A 287 7.82 -21.63 29.51
CA TYR A 287 7.84 -22.84 28.69
C TYR A 287 9.19 -22.98 28.01
N ASN A 288 9.81 -24.11 28.22
CA ASN A 288 11.09 -24.47 27.62
C ASN A 288 10.83 -25.35 26.38
N PHE A 289 11.28 -24.91 25.20
CA PHE A 289 11.09 -25.65 23.94
C PHE A 289 11.92 -26.93 23.83
N ALA A 290 13.02 -27.06 24.58
CA ALA A 290 13.85 -28.26 24.56
C ALA A 290 13.28 -29.40 25.39
N THR A 291 12.62 -29.08 26.51
CA THR A 291 12.03 -30.09 27.43
C THR A 291 10.53 -30.23 27.26
N HIS A 292 9.88 -29.30 26.56
CA HIS A 292 8.43 -29.20 26.43
C HIS A 292 7.68 -29.06 27.76
N GLU A 293 8.31 -28.42 28.75
CA GLU A 293 7.76 -28.28 30.11
C GLU A 293 7.50 -26.82 30.47
N TRP A 294 6.42 -26.58 31.19
CA TRP A 294 6.20 -25.33 31.92
C TRP A 294 6.86 -25.36 33.28
N SER A 295 7.54 -24.28 33.66
CA SER A 295 8.06 -24.11 35.00
C SER A 295 6.96 -24.03 36.05
N ILE A 296 7.28 -24.32 37.32
CA ILE A 296 6.37 -24.05 38.44
C ILE A 296 6.09 -22.53 38.47
N PRO A 297 4.81 -22.09 38.50
CA PRO A 297 4.49 -20.67 38.52
C PRO A 297 5.10 -19.97 39.75
N SER A 298 5.81 -18.88 39.52
CA SER A 298 6.29 -17.96 40.53
C SER A 298 5.32 -16.83 40.77
N THR A 299 5.22 -16.34 42.00
CA THR A 299 4.38 -15.16 42.32
C THR A 299 5.14 -13.85 42.08
N TRP A 300 4.41 -12.80 41.79
CA TRP A 300 4.93 -11.44 41.64
C TRP A 300 3.94 -10.40 42.16
N GLU A 301 4.40 -9.21 42.48
CA GLU A 301 3.53 -8.14 42.97
C GLU A 301 3.33 -7.10 41.89
N VAL A 302 2.14 -7.04 41.33
CA VAL A 302 1.70 -6.01 40.38
C VAL A 302 0.19 -5.82 40.51
N ASP A 303 -0.26 -4.60 40.33
CA ASP A 303 -1.70 -4.31 40.26
C ASP A 303 -2.34 -4.88 39.01
N SER A 304 -3.64 -5.25 39.13
CA SER A 304 -4.44 -5.70 38.01
C SER A 304 -4.46 -4.66 36.89
N ARG A 305 -4.04 -5.07 35.70
CA ARG A 305 -4.04 -4.21 34.50
C ARG A 305 -4.31 -5.03 33.24
N GLN A 306 -5.43 -4.75 32.59
CA GLN A 306 -5.82 -5.34 31.30
C GLN A 306 -5.34 -4.44 30.16
N HIS A 307 -5.10 -5.02 28.98
CA HIS A 307 -4.64 -4.30 27.77
C HIS A 307 -3.46 -3.33 28.03
N HIS A 308 -2.56 -3.72 28.93
CA HIS A 308 -1.28 -3.06 29.10
C HIS A 308 -0.38 -3.37 27.90
N ASN A 309 0.49 -2.45 27.54
CA ASN A 309 1.56 -2.72 26.58
C ASN A 309 2.61 -3.64 27.20
N ARG A 310 3.22 -4.50 26.38
CA ARG A 310 4.25 -5.44 26.80
C ARG A 310 5.31 -5.62 25.74
N MET A 311 6.53 -5.77 26.16
CA MET A 311 7.68 -6.12 25.33
C MET A 311 8.77 -6.78 26.19
N ILE A 312 9.76 -7.39 25.54
CA ILE A 312 11.01 -7.79 26.18
C ILE A 312 12.12 -6.87 25.68
N ASP A 313 12.87 -6.29 26.60
CA ASP A 313 14.09 -5.54 26.27
C ASP A 313 15.14 -6.54 25.73
N PRO A 314 15.57 -6.41 24.47
CA PRO A 314 16.50 -7.37 23.87
C PRO A 314 17.90 -7.35 24.50
N GLU A 315 18.29 -6.25 25.15
CA GLU A 315 19.60 -6.09 25.78
C GLU A 315 19.68 -6.75 27.16
N THR A 316 18.63 -6.60 27.95
CA THR A 316 18.61 -7.04 29.34
C THR A 316 17.78 -8.30 29.56
N ASN A 317 16.98 -8.72 28.61
CA ASN A 317 15.96 -9.75 28.72
C ASN A 317 14.96 -9.49 29.88
N HIS A 318 14.60 -8.19 30.07
CA HIS A 318 13.59 -7.81 31.04
C HIS A 318 12.22 -7.71 30.38
N LEU A 319 11.20 -8.22 31.05
CA LEU A 319 9.81 -7.99 30.69
C LEU A 319 9.42 -6.57 31.09
N ILE A 320 8.96 -5.81 30.14
CA ILE A 320 8.51 -4.41 30.28
C ILE A 320 7.01 -4.36 30.06
N LEU A 321 6.29 -3.73 31.00
CA LEU A 321 4.86 -3.43 30.90
C LEU A 321 4.65 -1.93 31.03
N PHE A 322 3.67 -1.39 30.27
CA PHE A 322 3.24 0.00 30.40
C PHE A 322 1.73 0.11 30.47
N GLY A 323 1.23 0.98 31.37
CA GLY A 323 -0.17 1.36 31.45
C GLY A 323 -1.11 0.22 31.81
N GLY A 324 -2.27 0.21 31.19
CA GLY A 324 -3.32 -0.79 31.41
C GLY A 324 -4.47 -0.29 32.26
N TYR A 325 -5.57 -1.05 32.26
CA TYR A 325 -6.79 -0.77 32.98
C TYR A 325 -7.13 -1.89 33.96
N GLY A 326 -7.49 -1.54 35.19
CA GLY A 326 -7.92 -2.51 36.18
C GLY A 326 -8.58 -1.84 37.39
N ARG A 327 -9.55 -2.53 38.02
CA ARG A 327 -10.27 -2.02 39.21
C ARG A 327 -10.79 -0.59 39.05
N HIS A 328 -11.37 -0.26 37.90
CA HIS A 328 -11.91 1.07 37.53
C HIS A 328 -10.86 2.19 37.42
N THR A 329 -9.57 1.83 37.30
CA THR A 329 -8.49 2.81 37.13
C THR A 329 -7.64 2.51 35.91
N TYR A 330 -7.17 3.58 35.26
CA TYR A 330 -6.12 3.55 34.25
C TYR A 330 -4.78 3.76 34.92
N ASN A 331 -3.74 3.12 34.41
CA ASN A 331 -2.38 3.22 34.94
C ASN A 331 -1.48 4.02 33.97
N ALA A 332 -0.44 4.68 34.51
CA ALA A 332 0.67 5.26 33.78
C ALA A 332 2.01 4.68 34.22
N ASP A 333 1.99 3.58 34.94
CA ASP A 333 3.20 2.96 35.46
C ASP A 333 3.97 2.24 34.34
N PHE A 334 5.28 2.36 34.40
CA PHE A 334 6.23 1.53 33.73
C PHE A 334 6.70 0.43 34.70
N VAL A 335 6.48 -0.81 34.32
CA VAL A 335 6.83 -1.97 35.16
C VAL A 335 7.92 -2.76 34.46
N GLU A 336 9.01 -3.05 35.15
CA GLU A 336 10.14 -3.80 34.65
C GLU A 336 10.41 -5.01 35.53
N LYS A 337 10.60 -6.17 34.90
CA LYS A 337 10.90 -7.42 35.59
C LYS A 337 12.00 -8.19 34.88
N GLY A 338 13.12 -8.40 35.57
CA GLY A 338 14.11 -9.37 35.11
C GLY A 338 13.52 -10.78 35.08
N LEU A 339 13.85 -11.53 34.07
CA LEU A 339 13.30 -12.86 33.83
C LEU A 339 14.15 -13.98 34.45
N ASN A 340 15.26 -13.65 35.11
CA ASN A 340 16.05 -14.62 35.88
C ASN A 340 15.44 -14.89 37.27
N ASP A 341 15.74 -16.03 37.83
CA ASP A 341 15.26 -16.40 39.17
C ASP A 341 15.82 -15.43 40.23
N GLY A 342 14.93 -14.89 41.04
CA GLY A 342 15.29 -13.96 42.12
C GLY A 342 15.28 -12.48 41.70
N ASP A 343 15.12 -12.14 40.43
CA ASP A 343 15.00 -10.76 39.98
C ASP A 343 13.77 -10.07 40.59
N GLN A 344 13.95 -8.82 41.00
CA GLN A 344 12.89 -8.01 41.60
C GLN A 344 12.12 -7.23 40.55
N TRP A 345 10.88 -6.87 40.86
CA TRP A 345 10.07 -5.93 40.08
C TRP A 345 10.43 -4.51 40.45
N GLN A 346 10.44 -3.66 39.41
CA GLN A 346 10.50 -2.21 39.56
C GLN A 346 9.24 -1.59 38.97
N ILE A 347 8.58 -0.75 39.75
CA ILE A 347 7.41 0.00 39.31
C ILE A 347 7.74 1.47 39.37
N ILE A 348 7.64 2.17 38.23
CA ILE A 348 7.96 3.57 38.08
C ILE A 348 6.72 4.29 37.54
N SER A 349 6.19 5.23 38.31
CA SER A 349 5.07 6.05 37.84
C SER A 349 5.54 7.09 36.85
N LEU A 350 4.82 7.19 35.74
CA LEU A 350 5.02 8.20 34.70
C LEU A 350 3.90 9.24 34.67
N ASP A 351 3.08 9.34 35.70
CA ASP A 351 1.91 10.25 35.79
C ASP A 351 2.26 11.70 35.48
N SER A 352 3.47 12.14 35.83
CA SER A 352 3.93 13.50 35.55
C SER A 352 4.26 13.74 34.07
N CYS A 353 4.43 12.68 33.28
CA CYS A 353 4.79 12.74 31.86
C CYS A 353 3.64 12.24 30.99
N ILE A 354 3.16 11.03 31.23
CA ILE A 354 2.15 10.36 30.40
C ILE A 354 0.84 10.24 31.21
N THR A 355 -0.27 10.64 30.61
CA THR A 355 -1.60 10.45 31.19
C THR A 355 -1.93 8.96 31.32
N PRO A 356 -2.51 8.51 32.45
CA PRO A 356 -2.93 7.14 32.66
C PRO A 356 -3.86 6.61 31.56
N ARG A 357 -3.51 5.43 30.98
CA ARG A 357 -4.18 4.91 29.80
C ARG A 357 -3.99 3.41 29.57
N TYR A 358 -4.78 2.85 28.66
CA TYR A 358 -4.65 1.52 28.09
C TYR A 358 -4.89 1.57 26.58
N LEU A 359 -4.76 0.48 25.84
CA LEU A 359 -4.92 0.41 24.39
C LEU A 359 -4.01 1.39 23.63
N SER A 360 -2.80 1.61 24.12
CA SER A 360 -1.74 2.35 23.44
C SER A 360 -0.86 1.42 22.60
N ALA A 361 -0.12 1.97 21.65
CA ALA A 361 0.92 1.23 20.94
C ALA A 361 2.29 1.50 21.56
N MET A 362 3.17 0.48 21.55
CA MET A 362 4.54 0.57 22.04
C MET A 362 5.50 -0.11 21.07
N GLY A 363 6.68 0.48 20.87
CA GLY A 363 7.72 -0.07 20.01
C GLY A 363 9.11 0.38 20.42
N ILE A 364 10.14 -0.39 19.99
CA ILE A 364 11.56 -0.10 20.24
C ILE A 364 12.05 0.85 19.15
N GLU A 365 12.57 2.01 19.55
CA GLU A 365 13.22 2.97 18.66
C GLU A 365 14.72 2.66 18.50
N ASP A 366 15.37 2.41 19.61
CA ASP A 366 16.76 1.98 19.67
C ASP A 366 17.03 1.21 20.99
N LYS A 367 18.30 0.88 21.30
CA LYS A 367 18.69 0.12 22.50
C LYS A 367 18.31 0.77 23.84
N ASP A 368 18.11 2.09 23.87
CA ASP A 368 17.84 2.87 25.09
C ASP A 368 16.43 3.48 25.09
N HIS A 369 15.78 3.58 23.93
CA HIS A 369 14.52 4.28 23.79
C HIS A 369 13.39 3.41 23.25
N ILE A 370 12.22 3.58 23.85
CA ILE A 370 10.95 3.08 23.33
C ILE A 370 10.01 4.27 23.04
N LEU A 371 9.13 4.08 22.07
CA LEU A 371 8.05 5.01 21.79
C LEU A 371 6.74 4.45 22.31
N ILE A 372 5.89 5.33 22.88
CA ILE A 372 4.54 5.02 23.36
C ILE A 372 3.59 5.97 22.66
N MET A 373 2.55 5.42 22.01
CA MET A 373 1.64 6.21 21.20
C MET A 373 0.18 5.99 21.59
N GLY A 374 -0.52 7.10 21.79
CA GLY A 374 -1.97 7.18 21.92
C GLY A 374 -2.54 6.33 23.04
N GLY A 375 -3.76 5.84 22.86
CA GLY A 375 -4.51 5.03 23.82
C GLY A 375 -5.75 5.71 24.36
N TYR A 376 -6.45 5.07 25.29
CA TYR A 376 -7.67 5.55 25.92
C TYR A 376 -7.50 5.63 27.43
N GLY A 377 -7.93 6.70 28.07
CA GLY A 377 -7.76 6.88 29.51
C GLY A 377 -8.25 8.23 30.00
N SER A 378 -7.92 8.58 31.24
CA SER A 378 -8.30 9.86 31.85
C SER A 378 -7.12 10.49 32.59
N ARG A 379 -7.16 11.81 32.78
CA ARG A 379 -6.10 12.57 33.47
C ARG A 379 -5.96 12.19 34.93
N SER A 380 -7.05 11.83 35.59
CA SER A 380 -7.05 11.40 36.99
C SER A 380 -6.75 9.92 37.18
N GLY A 381 -6.67 9.17 36.09
CA GLY A 381 -6.60 7.70 36.12
C GLY A 381 -7.93 7.02 36.44
N LYS A 382 -8.99 7.75 36.77
CA LYS A 382 -10.28 7.14 37.12
C LYS A 382 -11.20 7.02 35.92
N GLN A 383 -11.89 5.90 35.82
CA GLN A 383 -12.80 5.61 34.69
C GLN A 383 -13.96 6.60 34.60
N GLU A 384 -14.50 7.07 35.71
CA GLU A 384 -15.64 7.97 35.77
C GLU A 384 -15.29 9.44 35.48
N GLU A 385 -14.03 9.80 35.37
CA GLU A 385 -13.57 11.17 35.19
C GLU A 385 -13.13 11.48 33.76
N SER A 386 -14.09 11.63 32.86
CA SER A 386 -13.91 12.10 31.48
C SER A 386 -12.82 11.35 30.67
N PRO A 387 -12.95 10.03 30.52
CA PRO A 387 -12.02 9.27 29.70
C PRO A 387 -12.13 9.66 28.22
N GLN A 388 -11.01 9.64 27.51
CA GLN A 388 -10.92 10.00 26.09
C GLN A 388 -9.81 9.28 25.35
N ASN A 389 -9.87 9.26 24.03
CA ASN A 389 -8.77 8.84 23.19
C ASN A 389 -7.66 9.91 23.17
N TYR A 390 -6.42 9.48 23.28
CA TYR A 390 -5.24 10.32 23.17
C TYR A 390 -4.54 10.06 21.84
N TYR A 391 -4.01 11.14 21.23
CA TYR A 391 -3.28 11.11 19.97
C TYR A 391 -1.97 11.85 20.18
N ASP A 392 -1.09 11.25 20.98
CA ASP A 392 0.19 11.80 21.39
C ASP A 392 1.28 10.74 21.29
N LEU A 393 2.51 11.15 21.06
CA LEU A 393 3.69 10.31 21.01
C LEU A 393 4.65 10.72 22.12
N TYR A 394 5.10 9.74 22.88
CA TYR A 394 6.11 9.89 23.92
C TYR A 394 7.32 9.05 23.62
N ARG A 395 8.50 9.57 23.96
CA ARG A 395 9.77 8.85 23.99
C ARG A 395 10.16 8.61 25.45
N LEU A 396 10.37 7.37 25.80
CA LEU A 396 10.81 6.94 27.12
C LEU A 396 12.19 6.32 26.99
N ASN A 397 13.18 6.85 27.75
CA ASN A 397 14.46 6.20 27.92
C ASN A 397 14.31 5.10 28.97
N ILE A 398 14.52 3.83 28.58
CA ILE A 398 14.36 2.66 29.45
C ILE A 398 15.52 2.45 30.40
N ARG A 399 16.64 3.16 30.26
CA ARG A 399 17.79 3.08 31.15
C ARG A 399 17.68 4.05 32.32
N ASP A 400 17.47 5.35 32.03
CA ASP A 400 17.36 6.39 33.04
C ASP A 400 15.92 6.69 33.48
N LYS A 401 14.92 6.02 32.85
CA LYS A 401 13.50 6.16 33.12
C LYS A 401 12.97 7.58 32.88
N SER A 402 13.65 8.36 32.06
CA SER A 402 13.19 9.68 31.66
C SER A 402 12.17 9.57 30.52
N CYS A 403 11.21 10.49 30.54
CA CYS A 403 10.11 10.52 29.58
C CYS A 403 9.94 11.92 28.99
N SER A 404 9.71 12.01 27.71
CA SER A 404 9.44 13.28 27.02
C SER A 404 8.33 13.10 25.97
N LYS A 405 7.51 14.14 25.84
CA LYS A 405 6.50 14.19 24.78
C LYS A 405 7.18 14.60 23.46
N VAL A 406 7.00 13.81 22.41
CA VAL A 406 7.48 14.14 21.07
C VAL A 406 6.49 15.09 20.39
N TRP A 407 5.22 14.72 20.31
CA TRP A 407 4.13 15.54 19.76
C TRP A 407 2.75 15.08 20.23
N SER A 408 1.74 15.87 19.89
CA SER A 408 0.32 15.47 19.96
C SER A 408 -0.46 16.20 18.87
N PHE A 409 -1.54 15.58 18.39
CA PHE A 409 -2.47 16.21 17.44
C PHE A 409 -3.90 16.07 17.88
N PHE A 410 -4.77 16.90 17.31
CA PHE A 410 -6.21 16.79 17.46
C PHE A 410 -6.77 15.99 16.29
N ASN A 411 -7.49 14.91 16.58
CA ASN A 411 -8.14 14.10 15.56
C ASN A 411 -9.54 14.65 15.30
N GLU A 412 -9.76 15.24 14.12
CA GLU A 412 -11.07 15.73 13.67
C GLU A 412 -11.97 14.62 13.09
N GLY A 413 -11.37 13.45 12.83
CA GLY A 413 -12.05 12.30 12.25
C GLY A 413 -12.72 11.38 13.27
N GLU A 414 -13.01 10.17 12.84
CA GLU A 414 -13.52 9.10 13.70
C GLU A 414 -12.49 8.74 14.77
N HIS A 415 -12.95 8.52 16.01
CA HIS A 415 -12.05 8.13 17.10
C HIS A 415 -11.48 6.75 16.86
N PHE A 416 -10.23 6.57 17.25
CA PHE A 416 -9.54 5.28 17.19
C PHE A 416 -8.57 5.08 18.35
N THR A 417 -8.24 3.84 18.58
CA THR A 417 -7.21 3.38 19.52
C THR A 417 -6.25 2.43 18.82
N PHE A 418 -5.31 1.83 19.53
CA PHE A 418 -4.19 1.10 18.96
C PHE A 418 -4.14 -0.36 19.40
N SER A 419 -3.52 -1.22 18.57
CA SER A 419 -3.02 -2.53 19.01
C SER A 419 -1.80 -2.36 19.93
N ASN A 420 -1.31 -3.47 20.50
CA ASN A 420 -0.19 -3.44 21.45
C ASN A 420 1.12 -2.92 20.82
N SER A 421 1.46 -3.38 19.62
CA SER A 421 2.77 -3.15 19.02
C SER A 421 2.72 -2.08 17.93
N MET A 422 3.82 -1.36 17.75
CA MET A 422 4.09 -0.54 16.58
C MET A 422 5.47 -0.84 16.01
N ILE A 423 5.60 -0.65 14.71
CA ILE A 423 6.85 -0.79 13.98
C ILE A 423 7.45 0.60 13.76
N ILE A 424 8.72 0.74 14.09
CA ILE A 424 9.45 2.02 13.98
C ILE A 424 10.48 1.90 12.86
N ASP A 425 10.35 2.76 11.87
CA ASP A 425 11.30 2.94 10.77
C ASP A 425 12.16 4.17 11.06
N THR A 426 13.31 3.94 11.68
CA THR A 426 14.24 5.01 12.03
C THR A 426 14.94 5.61 10.82
N VAL A 427 14.96 4.92 9.67
CA VAL A 427 15.55 5.42 8.42
C VAL A 427 14.60 6.39 7.72
N ALA A 428 13.30 6.07 7.70
CA ALA A 428 12.27 6.92 7.09
C ALA A 428 11.63 7.91 8.08
N ASP A 429 12.03 7.92 9.36
CA ASP A 429 11.40 8.69 10.44
C ASP A 429 9.89 8.46 10.56
N LYS A 430 9.47 7.21 10.40
CA LYS A 430 8.05 6.81 10.41
C LYS A 430 7.78 5.73 11.45
N LEU A 431 6.56 5.71 11.94
CA LEU A 431 6.03 4.57 12.69
C LEU A 431 4.74 4.06 12.04
N TYR A 432 4.47 2.76 12.22
CA TYR A 432 3.30 2.08 11.71
C TYR A 432 2.60 1.35 12.86
N ALA A 433 1.29 1.54 12.98
CA ALA A 433 0.49 0.88 14.00
C ALA A 433 -0.88 0.48 13.45
N LEU A 434 -1.42 -0.64 13.94
CA LEU A 434 -2.81 -1.01 13.71
C LEU A 434 -3.70 -0.15 14.61
N VAL A 435 -4.72 0.46 14.02
CA VAL A 435 -5.71 1.28 14.71
C VAL A 435 -7.12 0.76 14.46
N TYR A 436 -8.00 0.94 15.43
CA TYR A 436 -9.40 0.56 15.34
C TYR A 436 -10.27 1.44 16.24
N ASN A 437 -11.57 1.53 15.93
CA ASN A 437 -12.51 2.26 16.77
C ASN A 437 -12.93 1.38 17.96
N ASN A 438 -12.70 1.87 19.18
CA ASN A 438 -13.00 1.16 20.42
C ASN A 438 -14.42 1.40 20.98
N ASP A 439 -15.22 2.25 20.31
CA ASP A 439 -16.60 2.53 20.69
C ASP A 439 -17.62 1.61 20.00
N ARG A 440 -17.15 0.79 19.06
CA ARG A 440 -17.97 -0.10 18.24
C ARG A 440 -17.52 -1.54 18.36
N PHE A 441 -18.51 -2.44 18.46
CA PHE A 441 -18.24 -3.88 18.42
C PHE A 441 -17.69 -4.31 17.04
N HIS A 442 -18.44 -4.00 15.96
CA HIS A 442 -17.96 -4.24 14.59
C HIS A 442 -17.17 -3.03 14.11
N THR A 443 -15.92 -3.23 13.84
CA THR A 443 -14.99 -2.19 13.41
C THR A 443 -14.03 -2.73 12.36
N ASN A 444 -13.07 -1.92 11.94
CA ASN A 444 -12.02 -2.29 11.02
C ASN A 444 -10.65 -1.97 11.63
N LEU A 445 -9.70 -2.88 11.44
CA LEU A 445 -8.29 -2.59 11.65
C LEU A 445 -7.74 -1.90 10.42
N ASN A 446 -7.14 -0.73 10.60
CA ASN A 446 -6.40 -0.02 9.57
C ASN A 446 -4.94 0.08 9.99
N LEU A 447 -4.02 -0.13 9.06
CA LEU A 447 -2.62 0.20 9.29
C LEU A 447 -2.42 1.68 9.01
N CYS A 448 -2.01 2.43 10.03
CA CYS A 448 -1.70 3.85 9.90
C CYS A 448 -0.20 4.10 10.02
N SER A 449 0.31 5.01 9.21
CA SER A 449 1.65 5.58 9.37
C SER A 449 1.58 6.97 9.98
N PHE A 450 2.62 7.33 10.74
CA PHE A 450 2.80 8.63 11.35
C PHE A 450 4.27 9.03 11.21
N ASP A 451 4.54 10.31 10.96
CA ASP A 451 5.90 10.82 10.94
C ASP A 451 6.36 11.11 12.38
N ILE A 452 7.57 10.65 12.74
CA ILE A 452 8.12 10.84 14.10
C ILE A 452 8.60 12.28 14.28
N CYS A 453 9.41 12.77 13.33
CA CYS A 453 10.00 14.11 13.37
C CYS A 453 9.15 15.10 12.57
N THR A 454 8.01 15.54 13.11
CA THR A 454 7.13 16.48 12.42
C THR A 454 6.53 17.52 13.38
N SER A 455 6.32 18.75 12.87
CA SER A 455 5.58 19.80 13.57
C SER A 455 4.06 19.73 13.35
N ASN A 456 3.60 18.92 12.39
CA ASN A 456 2.19 18.74 12.06
C ASN A 456 1.87 17.23 11.90
N PRO A 457 1.80 16.49 13.02
CA PRO A 457 1.53 15.06 12.99
C PRO A 457 0.13 14.77 12.46
N GLN A 458 0.05 13.77 11.59
CA GLN A 458 -1.22 13.30 11.01
C GLN A 458 -1.17 11.78 10.84
N SER A 459 -2.32 11.14 10.97
CA SER A 459 -2.46 9.72 10.62
C SER A 459 -2.68 9.57 9.12
N LYS A 460 -1.98 8.62 8.50
CA LYS A 460 -2.16 8.26 7.09
C LYS A 460 -2.42 6.77 6.97
N ILE A 461 -3.56 6.39 6.41
CA ILE A 461 -3.88 4.97 6.16
C ILE A 461 -2.98 4.47 5.03
N VAL A 462 -2.29 3.35 5.28
CA VAL A 462 -1.33 2.73 4.36
C VAL A 462 -1.67 1.27 4.05
N SER A 463 -2.91 0.86 4.26
CA SER A 463 -3.42 -0.46 3.85
C SER A 463 -4.93 -0.40 3.59
N ASP A 464 -5.45 -1.43 2.93
CA ASP A 464 -6.86 -1.77 3.06
C ASP A 464 -7.16 -2.21 4.50
N SER A 465 -8.45 -2.32 4.84
CA SER A 465 -8.89 -2.65 6.19
C SER A 465 -9.09 -4.16 6.39
N ILE A 466 -8.85 -4.62 7.61
CA ILE A 466 -9.20 -5.97 8.07
C ILE A 466 -10.44 -5.86 8.96
N GLU A 467 -11.48 -6.67 8.71
CA GLU A 467 -12.66 -6.73 9.58
C GLU A 467 -12.29 -7.18 10.99
N TYR A 468 -12.77 -6.47 12.00
CA TYR A 468 -12.46 -6.74 13.39
C TYR A 468 -13.68 -6.55 14.30
N ASP A 469 -13.93 -7.55 15.14
CA ASP A 469 -14.94 -7.50 16.19
C ASP A 469 -14.25 -7.23 17.52
N PHE A 470 -14.30 -5.98 17.98
CA PHE A 470 -13.70 -5.59 19.24
C PHE A 470 -14.57 -6.03 20.42
N LEU A 471 -14.13 -7.07 21.11
CA LEU A 471 -14.65 -7.50 22.40
C LEU A 471 -13.48 -7.52 23.37
N ASP A 472 -13.51 -6.61 24.31
CA ASP A 472 -12.44 -6.26 25.23
C ASP A 472 -11.59 -7.46 25.76
N ILE A 473 -12.25 -8.55 26.12
CA ILE A 473 -11.57 -9.76 26.64
C ILE A 473 -11.55 -10.95 25.69
N LYS A 474 -12.16 -10.86 24.52
CA LYS A 474 -12.35 -11.98 23.59
C LYS A 474 -11.71 -11.77 22.24
N SER A 475 -11.24 -10.58 21.95
CA SER A 475 -10.53 -10.27 20.73
C SER A 475 -9.14 -9.72 21.01
N TYR A 476 -8.23 -10.02 20.13
CA TYR A 476 -6.86 -9.55 20.20
C TYR A 476 -6.27 -9.39 18.81
N CYS A 477 -5.56 -8.30 18.58
CA CYS A 477 -4.81 -8.09 17.35
C CYS A 477 -3.43 -7.52 17.67
N ASP A 478 -2.46 -7.87 16.85
CA ASP A 478 -1.11 -7.31 16.93
C ASP A 478 -0.39 -7.43 15.59
N LEU A 479 0.78 -6.81 15.46
CA LEU A 479 1.62 -6.87 14.27
C LEU A 479 3.10 -6.99 14.63
N PHE A 480 3.88 -7.53 13.70
CA PHE A 480 5.34 -7.52 13.75
C PHE A 480 5.95 -7.42 12.35
N LEU A 481 7.18 -6.95 12.29
CA LEU A 481 7.99 -6.90 11.08
C LEU A 481 8.92 -8.11 11.05
N TYR A 482 8.98 -8.81 9.91
CA TYR A 482 9.85 -9.96 9.68
C TYR A 482 10.86 -9.66 8.59
N GLN A 483 12.16 -9.83 8.90
CA GLN A 483 13.30 -9.65 7.99
C GLN A 483 13.32 -8.30 7.26
N ASP A 484 12.78 -7.24 7.86
CA ASP A 484 12.64 -5.90 7.25
C ASP A 484 11.97 -5.88 5.86
N GLN A 485 11.17 -6.90 5.56
CA GLN A 485 10.52 -7.07 4.26
C GLN A 485 9.01 -7.29 4.33
N MET A 486 8.51 -7.90 5.39
CA MET A 486 7.12 -8.29 5.51
C MET A 486 6.53 -7.91 6.86
N LEU A 487 5.44 -7.17 6.84
CA LEU A 487 4.57 -6.99 8.01
C LEU A 487 3.62 -8.19 8.11
N TYR A 488 3.52 -8.72 9.31
CA TYR A 488 2.51 -9.72 9.65
C TYR A 488 1.56 -9.15 10.70
N ALA A 489 0.27 -9.13 10.39
CA ALA A 489 -0.80 -8.86 11.34
C ALA A 489 -1.51 -10.17 11.68
N PHE A 490 -1.85 -10.36 12.94
CA PHE A 490 -2.65 -11.48 13.38
C PHE A 490 -3.83 -11.02 14.23
N VAL A 491 -4.99 -11.64 14.00
CA VAL A 491 -6.26 -11.25 14.58
C VAL A 491 -6.94 -12.47 15.16
N VAL A 492 -7.26 -12.44 16.45
CA VAL A 492 -8.12 -13.44 17.10
C VAL A 492 -9.46 -12.82 17.44
N GLN A 493 -10.52 -13.48 17.03
CA GLN A 493 -11.88 -13.02 17.33
C GLN A 493 -12.88 -14.18 17.33
N GLU A 494 -13.97 -14.03 18.05
CA GLU A 494 -15.08 -14.99 18.08
C GLU A 494 -16.14 -14.56 17.07
N LYS A 495 -16.05 -15.03 15.81
CA LYS A 495 -17.02 -14.70 14.74
C LYS A 495 -18.36 -15.39 14.92
N ILE A 496 -18.38 -16.58 15.50
CA ILE A 496 -19.57 -17.37 15.79
C ILE A 496 -19.50 -17.78 17.26
N PRO A 497 -20.58 -17.64 18.06
CA PRO A 497 -20.56 -18.07 19.44
C PRO A 497 -20.08 -19.51 19.58
N GLY A 498 -18.96 -19.71 20.24
CA GLY A 498 -18.32 -21.01 20.43
C GLY A 498 -17.18 -21.33 19.46
N GLU A 499 -16.87 -20.48 18.47
CA GLU A 499 -15.74 -20.65 17.55
C GLU A 499 -14.84 -19.41 17.54
N ALA A 500 -13.63 -19.52 18.08
CA ALA A 500 -12.59 -18.50 17.91
C ALA A 500 -11.80 -18.75 16.63
N VAL A 501 -11.48 -17.69 15.92
CA VAL A 501 -10.70 -17.74 14.67
C VAL A 501 -9.45 -16.90 14.84
N LEU A 502 -8.29 -17.49 14.54
CA LEU A 502 -7.04 -16.77 14.33
C LEU A 502 -6.82 -16.62 12.83
N ASP A 503 -6.81 -15.38 12.36
CA ASP A 503 -6.44 -15.01 11.00
C ASP A 503 -5.05 -14.37 11.00
N VAL A 504 -4.19 -14.79 10.08
CA VAL A 504 -2.85 -14.24 9.85
C VAL A 504 -2.82 -13.57 8.49
N TYR A 505 -2.35 -12.33 8.45
CA TYR A 505 -2.23 -11.52 7.25
C TYR A 505 -0.80 -11.07 7.03
N SER A 506 -0.39 -10.91 5.78
CA SER A 506 0.90 -10.33 5.40
C SER A 506 0.73 -9.10 4.51
N LEU A 507 1.68 -8.16 4.61
CA LEU A 507 1.77 -6.97 3.78
C LEU A 507 3.26 -6.70 3.49
N VAL A 508 3.61 -6.34 2.27
CA VAL A 508 5.00 -6.02 1.92
C VAL A 508 5.43 -4.72 2.60
N TYR A 509 6.61 -4.72 3.19
CA TYR A 509 7.20 -3.56 3.84
C TYR A 509 8.22 -2.86 2.91
N PRO A 510 8.31 -1.52 2.90
CA PRO A 510 7.41 -0.59 3.60
C PRO A 510 6.02 -0.55 2.94
N PRO A 511 4.93 -0.40 3.74
CA PRO A 511 3.60 -0.22 3.20
C PRO A 511 3.49 1.15 2.51
N LEU A 512 2.71 1.22 1.43
CA LEU A 512 2.49 2.43 0.67
C LEU A 512 1.03 2.85 0.76
N SER A 513 0.78 4.14 0.87
CA SER A 513 -0.58 4.65 0.73
C SER A 513 -1.04 4.56 -0.72
N SER A 514 -2.36 4.58 -0.95
CA SER A 514 -2.93 4.60 -2.30
C SER A 514 -2.37 5.74 -3.16
N ASP A 515 -2.09 6.89 -2.56
CA ASP A 515 -1.53 8.05 -3.27
C ASP A 515 -0.07 7.83 -3.66
N GLU A 516 0.73 7.17 -2.83
CA GLU A 516 2.14 6.85 -3.11
C GLU A 516 2.26 5.85 -4.25
N ILE A 517 1.40 4.83 -4.30
CA ILE A 517 1.33 3.86 -5.40
C ILE A 517 1.09 4.56 -6.74
N TYR A 518 0.23 5.59 -6.77
CA TYR A 518 -0.06 6.35 -7.98
C TYR A 518 1.00 7.41 -8.32
N MET A 519 1.80 7.87 -7.35
CA MET A 519 2.79 8.95 -7.51
C MET A 519 4.21 8.50 -7.86
N GLU A 520 4.60 7.26 -7.64
CA GLU A 520 5.99 6.79 -7.81
C GLU A 520 6.59 7.07 -9.19
N LYS A 521 5.75 7.29 -10.20
CA LYS A 521 6.18 7.59 -11.57
C LYS A 521 6.63 9.02 -11.83
N ASN A 522 6.32 9.97 -10.95
CA ASN A 522 6.75 11.35 -11.14
C ASN A 522 8.20 11.60 -10.75
N LYS A 523 8.88 10.64 -10.09
CA LYS A 523 10.30 10.76 -9.74
C LYS A 523 11.24 10.55 -10.93
N ASP A 524 10.84 9.82 -11.96
CA ASP A 524 11.68 9.58 -13.15
C ASP A 524 11.68 10.72 -14.17
N CYS A 525 10.86 11.76 -13.99
CA CYS A 525 10.81 12.93 -14.85
C CYS A 525 11.97 13.94 -14.65
N HIS A 526 12.90 13.72 -13.75
CA HIS A 526 14.04 14.61 -13.58
C HIS A 526 15.04 14.62 -14.75
N PHE A 527 14.99 13.59 -15.61
CA PHE A 527 15.83 13.56 -16.81
C PHE A 527 15.37 14.57 -17.88
N SER A 528 14.09 14.91 -17.90
CA SER A 528 13.51 15.86 -18.87
C SER A 528 13.89 17.32 -18.60
N THR A 529 14.06 17.73 -17.35
CA THR A 529 14.39 19.12 -17.00
C THR A 529 15.80 19.51 -17.45
N TRP A 530 16.78 18.64 -17.33
CA TRP A 530 18.13 18.88 -17.83
C TRP A 530 18.20 18.95 -19.35
N VAL A 531 17.38 18.16 -20.04
CA VAL A 531 17.26 18.23 -21.52
C VAL A 531 16.60 19.52 -21.96
N ILE A 532 15.59 20.01 -21.22
CA ILE A 532 14.94 21.30 -21.50
C ILE A 532 15.92 22.45 -21.25
N TYR A 533 16.64 22.46 -20.13
CA TYR A 533 17.66 23.49 -19.86
C TYR A 533 18.81 23.43 -20.86
N GLY A 534 19.25 22.25 -21.25
CA GLY A 534 20.24 22.04 -22.30
C GLY A 534 19.80 22.55 -23.67
N SER A 535 18.54 22.33 -24.04
CA SER A 535 17.98 22.84 -25.32
C SER A 535 17.80 24.36 -25.29
N ILE A 536 17.36 24.96 -24.17
CA ILE A 536 17.28 26.41 -23.99
C ILE A 536 18.65 27.05 -24.09
N LEU A 537 19.67 26.48 -23.44
CA LEU A 537 21.05 26.95 -23.51
C LEU A 537 21.58 26.88 -24.95
N MET A 538 21.31 25.80 -25.67
CA MET A 538 21.72 25.64 -27.06
C MET A 538 21.03 26.67 -27.99
N CYS A 539 19.75 26.96 -27.76
CA CYS A 539 19.04 28.03 -28.46
C CYS A 539 19.64 29.41 -28.18
N LEU A 540 19.97 29.72 -26.92
CA LEU A 540 20.59 30.99 -26.56
C LEU A 540 21.99 31.17 -27.19
N VAL A 541 22.80 30.12 -27.24
CA VAL A 541 24.09 30.10 -27.92
C VAL A 541 23.92 30.30 -29.43
N PHE A 542 22.94 29.62 -30.05
CA PHE A 542 22.63 29.82 -31.45
C PHE A 542 22.21 31.26 -31.75
N PHE A 543 21.30 31.84 -30.96
CA PHE A 543 20.90 33.24 -31.09
C PHE A 543 22.09 34.20 -30.91
N PHE A 544 22.99 33.93 -29.97
CA PHE A 544 24.22 34.71 -29.78
C PHE A 544 25.07 34.71 -31.08
N PHE A 545 25.30 33.54 -31.68
CA PHE A 545 26.04 33.46 -32.93
C PHE A 545 25.35 34.15 -34.09
N VAL A 546 24.04 34.11 -34.16
CA VAL A 546 23.26 34.84 -35.19
C VAL A 546 23.40 36.34 -35.00
N ILE A 547 23.35 36.83 -33.74
CA ILE A 547 23.55 38.27 -33.43
C ILE A 547 24.96 38.69 -33.81
N VAL A 548 25.99 37.91 -33.45
CA VAL A 548 27.38 38.19 -33.81
C VAL A 548 27.59 38.20 -35.33
N TYR A 549 26.94 37.25 -36.03
CA TYR A 549 26.97 37.20 -37.52
C TYR A 549 26.33 38.44 -38.15
N VAL A 550 25.16 38.85 -37.65
CA VAL A 550 24.47 40.05 -38.14
C VAL A 550 25.26 41.31 -37.84
N TYR A 551 25.87 41.37 -36.64
CA TYR A 551 26.75 42.49 -36.24
C TYR A 551 28.01 42.60 -37.13
N LYS A 552 28.65 41.46 -37.42
CA LYS A 552 29.79 41.39 -38.38
C LYS A 552 29.38 41.77 -39.78
N LYS A 553 28.21 41.34 -40.25
CA LYS A 553 27.66 41.69 -41.58
C LYS A 553 27.28 43.17 -41.68
N LYS A 554 26.82 43.79 -40.59
CA LYS A 554 26.56 45.25 -40.52
C LYS A 554 27.86 46.07 -40.53
N LYS A 555 28.94 45.59 -39.90
CA LYS A 555 30.24 46.26 -39.84
C LYS A 555 31.00 46.23 -41.19
N SER A 556 30.65 45.33 -42.09
CA SER A 556 31.26 45.21 -43.44
C SER A 556 30.61 46.13 -44.52
N LYS A 557 29.57 46.89 -44.17
CA LYS A 557 28.87 47.79 -45.12
C LYS A 557 29.01 49.27 -44.83
N THR A 558 29.95 49.69 -43.97
CA THR A 558 30.19 51.09 -43.72
C THR A 558 31.60 51.50 -44.17
N THR A 559 31.74 51.65 -45.50
CA THR A 559 32.78 52.49 -46.08
C THR A 559 32.09 53.46 -47.04
N GLY A 560 32.10 54.73 -46.63
CA GLY A 560 31.92 55.88 -47.49
C GLY A 560 30.51 56.50 -47.54
N VAL A 561 30.29 57.55 -46.77
CA VAL A 561 29.99 58.91 -47.25
C VAL A 561 29.97 59.84 -46.02
N SER A 562 30.84 60.82 -46.04
CA SER A 562 30.85 62.02 -45.21
C SER A 562 29.70 62.92 -45.60
N MET A 563 28.96 63.52 -44.63
CA MET A 563 28.67 64.98 -44.63
C MET A 563 27.78 65.37 -43.45
N THR A 564 28.29 66.30 -42.74
CA THR A 564 27.74 67.56 -42.22
C THR A 564 26.83 67.54 -40.99
N ILE A 565 27.37 68.12 -39.96
CA ILE A 565 26.82 68.49 -38.67
C ILE A 565 25.70 69.52 -38.86
N SER A 566 24.55 69.31 -38.21
CA SER A 566 23.75 70.40 -37.69
C SER A 566 23.22 70.01 -36.29
N LYS A 567 23.60 70.88 -35.34
CA LYS A 567 23.19 70.89 -33.95
C LYS A 567 21.68 71.16 -33.89
N VAL A 568 20.94 70.34 -33.20
CA VAL A 568 19.62 70.70 -32.65
C VAL A 568 19.52 70.15 -31.22
N GLU A 569 19.04 71.03 -30.37
CA GLU A 569 18.96 71.04 -28.92
C GLU A 569 18.23 69.85 -28.29
N TYR A 570 18.64 69.55 -27.06
CA TYR A 570 17.95 68.69 -26.10
C TYR A 570 16.56 69.25 -25.80
N GLY A 571 15.53 68.51 -26.16
CA GLY A 571 14.19 68.58 -25.59
C GLY A 571 13.94 67.35 -24.74
N GLU A 572 13.82 67.56 -23.44
CA GLU A 572 13.30 66.53 -22.52
C GLU A 572 11.93 66.10 -22.99
N GLN A 573 11.81 64.86 -23.46
CA GLN A 573 10.51 64.25 -23.63
C GLN A 573 10.10 63.58 -22.33
N GLU A 574 9.14 64.23 -21.66
CA GLU A 574 8.31 63.65 -20.63
C GLU A 574 7.84 62.28 -21.05
N ILE A 575 8.04 61.31 -20.16
CA ILE A 575 7.44 60.00 -20.20
C ILE A 575 5.91 60.21 -20.20
N ALA A 576 5.29 59.96 -21.31
CA ALA A 576 3.83 60.02 -21.47
C ALA A 576 3.19 59.09 -20.45
N LYS A 577 2.50 59.68 -19.47
CA LYS A 577 1.53 58.97 -18.65
C LYS A 577 0.53 58.25 -19.54
N PRO A 578 0.22 56.94 -19.29
CA PRO A 578 -0.77 56.26 -20.04
C PRO A 578 -2.13 56.96 -19.91
N SER A 579 -2.73 57.24 -21.03
CA SER A 579 -4.03 57.90 -21.13
C SER A 579 -5.07 57.20 -20.27
N ASN A 580 -5.76 57.96 -19.46
CA ASN A 580 -6.90 57.57 -18.62
C ASN A 580 -8.04 57.00 -19.49
N ARG A 581 -7.96 55.74 -19.89
CA ARG A 581 -9.14 54.95 -20.29
C ARG A 581 -9.75 54.35 -19.03
N LYS A 582 -10.86 54.90 -18.58
CA LYS A 582 -11.71 54.33 -17.51
C LYS A 582 -12.31 53.02 -18.02
N ILE A 583 -11.60 51.92 -17.85
CA ILE A 583 -12.04 50.58 -18.25
C ILE A 583 -11.94 49.71 -17.01
N SER A 584 -13.08 49.09 -16.59
CA SER A 584 -13.07 48.00 -15.62
C SER A 584 -12.16 46.91 -16.12
N ALA A 585 -11.22 46.49 -15.32
CA ALA A 585 -10.23 45.47 -15.69
C ALA A 585 -10.05 44.46 -14.58
N ILE A 586 -9.82 43.21 -14.97
CA ILE A 586 -9.48 42.11 -14.09
C ILE A 586 -8.16 41.51 -14.58
N LEU A 587 -7.15 41.56 -13.73
CA LEU A 587 -5.85 40.98 -14.05
C LEU A 587 -5.71 39.65 -13.29
N LEU A 588 -5.43 38.59 -14.05
CA LEU A 588 -5.27 37.21 -13.51
C LEU A 588 -3.81 36.74 -13.54
N LEU A 589 -2.96 37.38 -14.35
CA LEU A 589 -1.53 37.07 -14.46
C LEU A 589 -0.72 38.05 -13.62
N GLY A 590 0.16 37.55 -12.78
CA GLY A 590 0.97 38.35 -11.85
C GLY A 590 0.28 38.70 -10.52
N GLY A 591 -0.88 38.10 -10.24
CA GLY A 591 -1.71 38.30 -9.05
C GLY A 591 -3.13 38.73 -9.40
N PHE A 592 -4.12 38.27 -8.61
CA PHE A 592 -5.52 38.64 -8.82
C PHE A 592 -5.73 40.11 -8.46
N GLN A 593 -6.09 40.95 -9.44
CA GLN A 593 -6.39 42.37 -9.23
C GLN A 593 -7.69 42.75 -9.96
N VAL A 594 -8.53 43.55 -9.31
CA VAL A 594 -9.82 44.04 -9.86
C VAL A 594 -9.85 45.54 -9.78
N PHE A 595 -10.21 46.18 -10.92
CA PHE A 595 -10.38 47.63 -11.01
C PHE A 595 -11.83 47.95 -11.40
N ASP A 596 -12.42 48.93 -10.72
CA ASP A 596 -13.77 49.41 -10.98
C ASP A 596 -13.86 50.24 -12.30
N LYS A 597 -15.06 50.70 -12.61
CA LYS A 597 -15.30 51.56 -13.82
C LYS A 597 -14.57 52.89 -13.72
N GLN A 598 -14.16 53.30 -12.55
CA GLN A 598 -13.41 54.53 -12.30
C GLN A 598 -11.89 54.32 -12.34
N GLY A 599 -11.44 53.02 -12.42
CA GLY A 599 -10.05 52.65 -12.43
C GLY A 599 -9.45 52.47 -11.01
N ASN A 600 -10.27 52.46 -9.96
CA ASN A 600 -9.80 52.24 -8.61
C ASN A 600 -9.54 50.74 -8.35
N ASN A 601 -8.47 50.43 -7.66
CA ASN A 601 -8.19 49.05 -7.26
C ASN A 601 -9.06 48.61 -6.08
N ILE A 602 -10.05 47.74 -6.36
CA ILE A 602 -10.99 47.19 -5.38
C ILE A 602 -10.68 45.75 -4.97
N THR A 603 -9.47 45.27 -5.24
CA THR A 603 -9.04 43.89 -4.92
C THR A 603 -9.16 43.55 -3.43
N GLY A 604 -9.01 44.54 -2.54
CA GLY A 604 -9.12 44.37 -1.10
C GLY A 604 -10.55 44.07 -0.60
N GLU A 605 -11.57 44.37 -1.40
CA GLU A 605 -12.97 44.10 -1.08
C GLU A 605 -13.37 42.63 -1.33
N PHE A 606 -12.50 41.87 -2.02
CA PHE A 606 -12.70 40.47 -2.31
C PHE A 606 -12.12 39.59 -1.21
N THR A 607 -12.98 39.01 -0.37
CA THR A 607 -12.58 37.96 0.57
C THR A 607 -12.10 36.71 -0.19
N PRO A 608 -11.33 35.79 0.43
CA PRO A 608 -10.86 34.56 -0.22
C PRO A 608 -12.00 33.76 -0.86
N THR A 609 -13.14 33.66 -0.20
CA THR A 609 -14.34 32.95 -0.70
C THR A 609 -14.95 33.67 -1.91
N LEU A 610 -15.03 34.99 -1.88
CA LEU A 610 -15.53 35.81 -3.00
C LEU A 610 -14.60 35.73 -4.22
N LYS A 611 -13.29 35.68 -4.03
CA LYS A 611 -12.32 35.47 -5.10
C LYS A 611 -12.52 34.12 -5.79
N LEU A 612 -12.71 33.04 -5.02
CA LEU A 612 -12.96 31.71 -5.57
C LEU A 612 -14.27 31.65 -6.34
N LEU A 613 -15.36 32.18 -5.78
CA LEU A 613 -16.66 32.23 -6.45
C LEU A 613 -16.59 33.03 -7.76
N PHE A 614 -15.93 34.17 -7.73
CA PHE A 614 -15.76 35.02 -8.88
C PHE A 614 -14.95 34.36 -10.01
N LEU A 615 -13.83 33.70 -9.66
CA LEU A 615 -13.02 32.92 -10.59
C LEU A 615 -13.80 31.75 -11.18
N PHE A 616 -14.59 31.06 -10.37
CA PHE A 616 -15.46 29.97 -10.82
C PHE A 616 -16.49 30.45 -11.85
N LEU A 617 -17.19 31.57 -11.57
CA LEU A 617 -18.16 32.16 -12.50
C LEU A 617 -17.49 32.63 -13.79
N LEU A 618 -16.33 33.24 -13.71
CA LEU A 618 -15.56 33.71 -14.85
C LEU A 618 -15.12 32.54 -15.76
N LEU A 619 -14.59 31.49 -15.21
CA LEU A 619 -14.16 30.30 -15.93
C LEU A 619 -15.33 29.58 -16.61
N ASN A 620 -16.48 29.50 -15.93
CA ASN A 620 -17.68 28.91 -16.51
C ASN A 620 -18.31 29.79 -17.59
N SER A 621 -18.25 31.12 -17.50
CA SER A 621 -18.72 32.04 -18.54
C SER A 621 -17.88 31.93 -19.81
N ILE A 622 -16.57 31.73 -19.69
CA ILE A 622 -15.66 31.54 -20.84
C ILE A 622 -15.95 30.20 -21.56
N LYS A 623 -16.40 29.17 -20.83
CA LYS A 623 -16.77 27.85 -21.40
C LYS A 623 -18.17 27.80 -22.02
N GLY A 624 -18.93 28.93 -22.06
CA GLY A 624 -20.27 28.98 -22.64
C GLY A 624 -21.36 28.30 -21.80
N GLY A 625 -21.08 27.95 -20.55
CA GLY A 625 -22.06 27.40 -19.65
C GLY A 625 -22.76 28.49 -18.83
N LYS A 626 -24.08 28.59 -18.89
CA LYS A 626 -24.89 29.42 -17.99
C LYS A 626 -24.78 28.82 -16.59
N GLY A 627 -24.08 29.50 -15.67
CA GLY A 627 -24.02 29.09 -14.26
C GLY A 627 -25.40 29.22 -13.59
N THR A 628 -26.00 28.13 -13.18
CA THR A 628 -27.13 28.11 -12.28
C THR A 628 -26.62 28.16 -10.84
N THR A 629 -26.84 29.25 -10.15
CA THR A 629 -26.72 29.35 -8.70
C THR A 629 -27.92 28.64 -8.06
N SER A 630 -27.72 27.43 -7.52
CA SER A 630 -28.61 26.87 -6.49
C SER A 630 -28.03 27.20 -5.13
N GLN A 631 -28.89 27.75 -4.26
CA GLN A 631 -28.62 28.11 -2.87
C GLN A 631 -28.16 26.92 -2.04
#